data_07f05e15f6f65f0de9f25a1f4909dfdf
#
_entry.id   07f05e15f6f65f0de9f25a1f4909dfdf
#
_cell.length_a   1.000
_cell.length_b   1.000
_cell.length_c   1.000
_cell.angle_alpha   90.00
_cell.angle_beta   90.00
_cell.angle_gamma   90.00
#
_symmetry.space_group_name_H-M   'P 1'
#
loop_
_entity.id
_entity.type
_entity.pdbx_description
1 polymer ?
#
loop_
_entity_poly.entity_id
_entity_poly.type
_entity_poly.pdbx_seq_one_letter_code
_entity_poly.pdbx_strand_id
1 'polypeptide(L)'
;MAMIVFSLFFLCSCAPNTGQSGSGSQTEPPIASIPETSTGTIEVLAPYSDVRGFDEVNTLRSGEYVPADMITYWFNQNTLFEGNEALAAEIMETGKNPGLHVQELHDRGITGKNVTVAIIDQPLLPGHPEYAGKIEEYYTVGLTEKDRPSSMHGPAVTSLLAGNSIGTAPDVRLYYAAIKFWDRNASEMAGQALDWMIEQNKTLPESEKIRAVSVSADLTNTEYFDHPEVGDEAVKRAREAGILVLDCRAG
;
A
#
# COMPACT_ATOMS: atom_id res chain seq x y z
N MET A 1 -25.67 4.59 20.13
CA MET A 1 -24.29 4.08 20.24
C MET A 1 -24.15 3.06 19.11
N ALA A 2 -23.84 3.54 17.90
CA ALA A 2 -23.70 2.71 16.71
C ALA A 2 -22.19 2.47 16.53
N MET A 3 -21.79 1.23 16.71
CA MET A 3 -20.42 0.76 16.52
C MET A 3 -20.20 0.64 15.01
N ILE A 4 -19.56 1.64 14.41
CA ILE A 4 -19.10 1.56 13.01
C ILE A 4 -17.82 0.74 13.05
N VAL A 5 -17.96 -0.54 12.72
CA VAL A 5 -16.83 -1.42 12.46
C VAL A 5 -16.30 -1.04 11.08
N PHE A 6 -15.28 -0.19 11.02
CA PHE A 6 -14.50 0.03 9.81
C PHE A 6 -13.64 -1.21 9.57
N SER A 7 -14.15 -2.11 8.73
CA SER A 7 -13.35 -3.20 8.19
C SER A 7 -12.24 -2.60 7.33
N LEU A 8 -11.00 -2.77 7.75
CA LEU A 8 -9.78 -2.54 6.96
C LEU A 8 -9.67 -3.58 5.82
N PHE A 9 -10.72 -3.71 5.00
CA PHE A 9 -10.76 -4.66 3.88
C PHE A 9 -10.29 -4.06 2.56
N PHE A 10 -9.50 -2.97 2.57
CA PHE A 10 -9.22 -2.22 1.34
C PHE A 10 -7.88 -2.51 0.66
N LEU A 11 -7.10 -3.49 1.10
CA LEU A 11 -5.82 -3.80 0.44
C LEU A 11 -5.73 -5.20 -0.18
N CYS A 12 -6.81 -5.98 -0.17
CA CYS A 12 -6.86 -7.31 -0.81
C CYS A 12 -8.03 -7.43 -1.79
N SER A 13 -8.27 -6.41 -2.64
CA SER A 13 -9.26 -6.52 -3.71
C SER A 13 -8.61 -7.01 -4.99
N CYS A 14 -8.27 -8.30 -5.05
CA CYS A 14 -8.24 -9.04 -6.30
C CYS A 14 -9.65 -9.58 -6.54
N ALA A 15 -10.54 -8.78 -7.13
CA ALA A 15 -11.82 -9.27 -7.61
C ALA A 15 -11.61 -10.15 -8.85
N PRO A 16 -12.27 -11.30 -8.96
CA PRO A 16 -12.14 -12.16 -10.14
C PRO A 16 -12.82 -11.49 -11.33
N ASN A 17 -12.05 -11.16 -12.35
CA ASN A 17 -12.58 -10.79 -13.66
C ASN A 17 -12.81 -12.09 -14.44
N THR A 18 -14.06 -12.55 -14.50
CA THR A 18 -14.44 -13.71 -15.29
C THR A 18 -14.33 -13.38 -16.78
N GLY A 19 -13.32 -13.94 -17.43
CA GLY A 19 -13.32 -14.28 -18.86
C GLY A 19 -12.95 -13.18 -19.82
N GLN A 20 -11.67 -13.10 -20.15
CA GLN A 20 -11.19 -13.08 -21.54
C GLN A 20 -9.68 -13.25 -21.56
N SER A 21 -9.19 -14.28 -22.28
CA SER A 21 -7.79 -14.49 -22.60
C SER A 21 -7.31 -13.38 -23.54
N GLY A 22 -6.60 -12.42 -22.98
CA GLY A 22 -5.89 -11.39 -23.71
C GLY A 22 -4.66 -11.01 -22.90
N SER A 23 -3.48 -11.18 -23.46
CA SER A 23 -2.21 -10.70 -22.93
C SER A 23 -2.23 -9.18 -22.88
N GLY A 24 -2.79 -8.61 -21.84
CA GLY A 24 -2.86 -7.17 -21.58
C GLY A 24 -2.10 -6.85 -20.31
N SER A 25 -1.00 -6.12 -20.45
CA SER A 25 -0.37 -5.35 -19.38
C SER A 25 -1.47 -4.67 -18.56
N GLN A 26 -1.63 -5.03 -17.29
CA GLN A 26 -2.45 -4.24 -16.37
C GLN A 26 -1.69 -2.94 -16.10
N THR A 27 -1.93 -1.94 -16.92
CA THR A 27 -1.63 -0.55 -16.61
C THR A 27 -2.50 -0.14 -15.42
N GLU A 28 -1.95 0.69 -14.51
CA GLU A 28 -2.75 1.41 -13.51
C GLU A 28 -4.05 1.89 -14.16
N PRO A 29 -5.21 1.81 -13.43
CA PRO A 29 -6.43 2.39 -13.95
C PRO A 29 -6.11 3.85 -14.33
N PRO A 30 -6.49 4.30 -15.53
CA PRO A 30 -6.20 5.66 -15.96
C PRO A 30 -6.76 6.62 -14.91
N ILE A 31 -5.95 7.59 -14.48
CA ILE A 31 -6.44 8.78 -13.77
C ILE A 31 -7.64 9.25 -14.61
N ALA A 32 -8.81 9.36 -13.99
CA ALA A 32 -10.02 9.77 -14.70
C ALA A 32 -9.67 11.01 -15.53
N SER A 33 -9.65 10.86 -16.85
CA SER A 33 -9.40 11.98 -17.74
C SER A 33 -10.54 12.96 -17.52
N ILE A 34 -10.19 14.23 -17.26
CA ILE A 34 -11.13 15.34 -17.21
C ILE A 34 -12.04 15.21 -18.42
N PRO A 35 -13.36 15.09 -18.28
CA PRO A 35 -14.26 15.10 -19.42
C PRO A 35 -14.05 16.44 -20.16
N GLU A 36 -13.62 16.39 -21.43
CA GLU A 36 -13.68 17.57 -22.27
C GLU A 36 -15.11 18.10 -22.22
N THR A 37 -15.25 19.37 -21.92
CA THR A 37 -16.52 20.11 -21.76
C THR A 37 -17.58 19.68 -22.76
N SER A 38 -18.41 18.72 -22.38
CA SER A 38 -19.63 18.38 -23.11
C SER A 38 -20.78 19.14 -22.48
N THR A 39 -21.36 19.99 -23.29
CA THR A 39 -22.64 20.69 -23.00
C THR A 39 -23.72 19.67 -22.65
N GLY A 40 -24.12 19.60 -21.37
CA GLY A 40 -25.51 19.29 -21.08
C GLY A 40 -25.85 18.01 -20.33
N THR A 41 -25.09 17.48 -19.42
CA THR A 41 -25.56 16.73 -18.23
C THR A 41 -24.39 16.64 -17.27
N ILE A 42 -24.54 17.15 -16.05
CA ILE A 42 -23.55 16.96 -15.00
C ILE A 42 -23.57 15.47 -14.69
N GLU A 43 -22.51 14.75 -15.08
CA GLU A 43 -22.35 13.34 -14.72
C GLU A 43 -21.85 13.29 -13.28
N VAL A 44 -22.69 12.81 -12.38
CA VAL A 44 -22.34 12.66 -10.97
C VAL A 44 -21.34 11.52 -10.83
N LEU A 45 -20.23 11.78 -10.16
CA LEU A 45 -19.18 10.77 -9.91
C LEU A 45 -19.75 9.57 -9.16
N ALA A 46 -19.41 8.38 -9.64
CA ALA A 46 -19.74 7.13 -8.98
C ALA A 46 -18.87 6.93 -7.72
N PRO A 47 -19.35 6.16 -6.72
CA PRO A 47 -18.51 5.70 -5.62
C PRO A 47 -17.20 5.03 -6.12
N TYR A 48 -16.12 5.17 -5.36
CA TYR A 48 -14.78 4.66 -5.68
C TYR A 48 -14.08 5.33 -6.89
N SER A 49 -14.54 6.51 -7.31
CA SER A 49 -13.85 7.29 -8.34
C SER A 49 -12.52 7.85 -7.85
N ASP A 50 -11.53 7.89 -8.74
CA ASP A 50 -10.26 8.58 -8.50
C ASP A 50 -10.41 10.06 -8.83
N VAL A 51 -10.35 10.90 -7.80
CA VAL A 51 -10.54 12.35 -7.92
C VAL A 51 -9.27 13.13 -7.52
N ARG A 52 -8.12 12.47 -7.46
CA ARG A 52 -6.84 13.11 -7.09
C ARG A 52 -6.38 14.20 -8.07
N GLY A 53 -6.93 14.23 -9.27
CA GLY A 53 -6.65 15.25 -10.28
C GLY A 53 -7.47 16.54 -10.15
N PHE A 54 -8.37 16.62 -9.18
CA PHE A 54 -9.17 17.81 -8.95
C PHE A 54 -8.54 18.70 -7.86
N ASP A 55 -8.10 19.89 -8.25
CA ASP A 55 -7.34 20.84 -7.43
C ASP A 55 -7.88 22.28 -7.56
N GLU A 56 -7.09 23.28 -7.19
CA GLU A 56 -7.46 24.69 -7.28
C GLU A 56 -7.82 25.16 -8.70
N VAL A 57 -7.28 24.51 -9.72
CA VAL A 57 -7.54 24.86 -11.13
C VAL A 57 -8.78 24.17 -11.64
N ASN A 58 -9.04 22.94 -11.15
CA ASN A 58 -10.12 22.07 -11.56
C ASN A 58 -10.83 21.52 -10.33
N THR A 59 -11.62 22.32 -9.68
CA THR A 59 -12.36 21.97 -8.45
C THR A 59 -13.59 21.14 -8.78
N LEU A 60 -13.86 20.08 -8.00
CA LEU A 60 -15.14 19.35 -8.04
C LEU A 60 -16.27 20.26 -7.56
N ARG A 61 -17.21 20.54 -8.45
CA ARG A 61 -18.33 21.44 -8.16
C ARG A 61 -19.44 20.73 -7.42
N SER A 62 -20.19 21.49 -6.65
CA SER A 62 -21.41 21.00 -6.02
C SER A 62 -22.36 20.42 -7.08
N GLY A 63 -22.79 19.17 -6.90
CA GLY A 63 -23.62 18.42 -7.85
C GLY A 63 -22.86 17.49 -8.81
N GLU A 64 -21.53 17.61 -8.92
CA GLU A 64 -20.70 16.67 -9.67
C GLU A 64 -20.31 15.44 -8.83
N TYR A 65 -20.56 15.46 -7.54
CA TYR A 65 -20.28 14.39 -6.60
C TYR A 65 -21.36 14.30 -5.51
N VAL A 66 -21.41 13.18 -4.82
CA VAL A 66 -22.31 12.95 -3.68
C VAL A 66 -21.52 13.05 -2.38
N PRO A 67 -21.80 14.01 -1.47
CA PRO A 67 -21.06 14.16 -0.22
C PRO A 67 -21.00 12.88 0.64
N ALA A 68 -22.05 12.06 0.64
CA ALA A 68 -22.07 10.79 1.36
C ALA A 68 -21.09 9.74 0.79
N ASP A 69 -20.71 9.88 -0.48
CA ASP A 69 -19.81 8.97 -1.17
C ASP A 69 -18.34 9.41 -1.06
N MET A 70 -18.06 10.61 -0.52
CA MET A 70 -16.69 11.15 -0.43
C MET A 70 -15.74 10.21 0.31
N ILE A 71 -16.23 9.46 1.29
CA ILE A 71 -15.42 8.45 2.01
C ILE A 71 -14.94 7.31 1.12
N THR A 72 -15.55 7.11 -0.04
CA THR A 72 -15.19 6.08 -1.02
C THR A 72 -14.26 6.60 -2.11
N TYR A 73 -14.15 7.93 -2.29
CA TYR A 73 -13.34 8.51 -3.34
C TYR A 73 -11.85 8.44 -3.00
N TRP A 74 -11.03 8.26 -4.02
CA TRP A 74 -9.59 8.37 -3.89
C TRP A 74 -9.19 9.82 -4.10
N PHE A 75 -8.88 10.51 -3.02
CA PHE A 75 -8.47 11.91 -3.05
C PHE A 75 -7.23 12.17 -2.18
N ASN A 76 -6.64 13.33 -2.32
CA ASN A 76 -5.49 13.77 -1.56
C ASN A 76 -5.72 15.17 -1.00
N GLN A 77 -4.74 15.70 -0.28
CA GLN A 77 -4.81 17.02 0.37
C GLN A 77 -5.03 18.19 -0.59
N ASN A 78 -4.76 18.02 -1.88
CA ASN A 78 -4.94 19.05 -2.90
C ASN A 78 -6.30 18.96 -3.59
N THR A 79 -7.04 17.86 -3.39
CA THR A 79 -8.37 17.68 -3.99
C THR A 79 -9.37 18.62 -3.36
N LEU A 80 -10.04 19.43 -4.17
CA LEU A 80 -11.02 20.39 -3.69
C LEU A 80 -12.43 19.96 -4.04
N PHE A 81 -13.29 19.93 -3.02
CA PHE A 81 -14.72 19.64 -3.10
C PHE A 81 -15.48 20.90 -2.74
N GLU A 82 -16.06 21.59 -3.73
CA GLU A 82 -16.78 22.85 -3.52
C GLU A 82 -17.90 22.68 -2.48
N GLY A 83 -17.79 23.43 -1.37
CA GLY A 83 -18.77 23.42 -0.29
C GLY A 83 -18.67 22.23 0.69
N ASN A 84 -17.68 21.34 0.52
CA ASN A 84 -17.45 20.20 1.41
C ASN A 84 -15.97 20.06 1.82
N GLU A 85 -15.22 21.15 1.83
CA GLU A 85 -13.81 21.20 2.19
C GLU A 85 -13.58 20.71 3.62
N ALA A 86 -14.48 21.09 4.53
CA ALA A 86 -14.41 20.65 5.93
C ALA A 86 -14.63 19.13 6.07
N LEU A 87 -15.56 18.56 5.31
CA LEU A 87 -15.80 17.11 5.31
C LEU A 87 -14.61 16.35 4.71
N ALA A 88 -14.00 16.86 3.64
CA ALA A 88 -12.80 16.29 3.06
C ALA A 88 -11.64 16.26 4.10
N ALA A 89 -11.43 17.37 4.80
CA ALA A 89 -10.43 17.45 5.85
C ALA A 89 -10.73 16.47 7.01
N GLU A 90 -11.98 16.34 7.45
CA GLU A 90 -12.41 15.40 8.47
C GLU A 90 -12.14 13.94 8.06
N ILE A 91 -12.48 13.58 6.82
CA ILE A 91 -12.21 12.24 6.29
C ILE A 91 -10.70 11.95 6.29
N MET A 92 -9.87 12.90 5.85
CA MET A 92 -8.41 12.76 5.84
C MET A 92 -7.85 12.59 7.26
N GLU A 93 -8.29 13.39 8.22
CA GLU A 93 -7.83 13.27 9.61
C GLU A 93 -8.29 11.96 10.26
N THR A 94 -9.53 11.54 10.01
CA THR A 94 -10.04 10.24 10.48
C THR A 94 -9.24 9.09 9.88
N GLY A 95 -8.86 9.20 8.60
CA GLY A 95 -8.03 8.20 7.93
C GLY A 95 -6.61 8.09 8.51
N LYS A 96 -6.05 9.20 8.99
CA LYS A 96 -4.75 9.21 9.70
C LYS A 96 -4.81 8.58 11.09
N ASN A 97 -5.96 8.61 11.74
CA ASN A 97 -6.17 8.02 13.06
C ASN A 97 -7.44 7.15 13.10
N PRO A 98 -7.43 5.97 12.47
CA PRO A 98 -8.62 5.12 12.31
C PRO A 98 -9.05 4.40 13.59
N GLY A 99 -8.65 4.85 14.76
CA GLY A 99 -9.05 4.28 16.04
C GLY A 99 -8.32 3.00 16.45
N LEU A 100 -7.15 2.72 15.86
CA LEU A 100 -6.30 1.59 16.24
C LEU A 100 -5.39 1.88 17.45
N HIS A 101 -5.59 3.00 18.14
CA HIS A 101 -4.80 3.45 19.28
C HIS A 101 -3.29 3.65 19.02
N VAL A 102 -2.90 3.78 17.74
CA VAL A 102 -1.49 4.00 17.34
C VAL A 102 -0.99 5.32 17.91
N GLN A 103 -1.81 6.38 17.86
CA GLN A 103 -1.45 7.69 18.40
C GLN A 103 -1.13 7.63 19.91
N GLU A 104 -1.89 6.85 20.68
CA GLU A 104 -1.63 6.66 22.11
C GLU A 104 -0.26 5.99 22.37
N LEU A 105 0.17 5.09 21.47
CA LEU A 105 1.50 4.50 21.53
C LEU A 105 2.58 5.53 21.20
N HIS A 106 2.35 6.36 20.18
CA HIS A 106 3.27 7.45 19.80
C HIS A 106 3.44 8.46 20.95
N ASP A 107 2.35 8.87 21.61
CA ASP A 107 2.36 9.77 22.77
C ASP A 107 3.17 9.21 23.95
N ARG A 108 3.29 7.88 24.04
CA ARG A 108 4.12 7.16 25.00
C ARG A 108 5.55 6.93 24.53
N GLY A 109 5.92 7.44 23.33
CA GLY A 109 7.24 7.28 22.73
C GLY A 109 7.48 5.92 22.09
N ILE A 110 6.41 5.13 21.84
CA ILE A 110 6.49 3.82 21.17
C ILE A 110 6.25 4.05 19.69
N THR A 111 7.33 4.29 18.94
CA THR A 111 7.32 4.72 17.53
C THR A 111 8.05 3.75 16.59
N GLY A 112 8.45 2.59 17.10
CA GLY A 112 9.30 1.65 16.36
C GLY A 112 10.78 2.00 16.38
N LYS A 113 11.21 2.98 17.17
CA LYS A 113 12.62 3.37 17.30
C LYS A 113 13.49 2.18 17.70
N ASN A 114 14.61 2.01 17.00
CA ASN A 114 15.56 0.87 17.16
C ASN A 114 14.97 -0.48 16.73
N VAL A 115 13.87 -0.51 16.01
CA VAL A 115 13.33 -1.72 15.40
C VAL A 115 13.62 -1.68 13.91
N THR A 116 14.06 -2.82 13.35
CA THR A 116 14.20 -2.99 11.91
C THR A 116 13.07 -3.88 11.40
N VAL A 117 12.38 -3.40 10.39
CA VAL A 117 11.32 -4.12 9.69
C VAL A 117 11.58 -4.19 8.20
N ALA A 118 10.87 -5.05 7.49
CA ALA A 118 10.95 -5.11 6.05
C ALA A 118 9.57 -5.08 5.41
N ILE A 119 9.54 -4.69 4.13
CA ILE A 119 8.37 -4.78 3.27
C ILE A 119 8.76 -5.54 2.00
N ILE A 120 7.89 -6.44 1.56
CA ILE A 120 7.91 -7.02 0.21
C ILE A 120 6.67 -6.52 -0.49
N ASP A 121 6.86 -5.68 -1.53
CA ASP A 121 5.74 -5.07 -2.25
C ASP A 121 6.16 -4.68 -3.68
N GLN A 122 5.31 -3.97 -4.39
CA GLN A 122 5.56 -3.42 -5.71
C GLN A 122 6.63 -2.32 -5.67
N PRO A 123 7.18 -1.88 -6.83
CA PRO A 123 8.19 -0.82 -6.89
C PRO A 123 7.82 0.43 -6.11
N LEU A 124 8.80 0.97 -5.39
CA LEU A 124 8.68 2.09 -4.48
C LEU A 124 9.15 3.40 -5.14
N LEU A 125 8.67 4.53 -4.64
CA LEU A 125 9.23 5.86 -4.88
C LEU A 125 10.15 6.25 -3.72
N PRO A 126 11.47 5.96 -3.77
CA PRO A 126 12.34 6.09 -2.60
C PRO A 126 12.44 7.51 -2.03
N GLY A 127 12.24 8.54 -2.86
CA GLY A 127 12.27 9.95 -2.46
C GLY A 127 10.94 10.49 -1.91
N HIS A 128 9.94 9.64 -1.65
CA HIS A 128 8.64 10.09 -1.15
C HIS A 128 8.76 10.72 0.25
N PRO A 129 8.16 11.92 0.51
CA PRO A 129 8.33 12.66 1.77
C PRO A 129 7.99 11.88 3.04
N GLU A 130 7.06 10.93 2.96
CA GLU A 130 6.68 10.11 4.12
C GLU A 130 7.80 9.22 4.65
N TYR A 131 8.68 8.70 3.79
CA TYR A 131 9.67 7.71 4.19
C TYR A 131 11.06 7.90 3.59
N ALA A 132 11.32 9.02 2.91
CA ALA A 132 12.66 9.33 2.40
C ALA A 132 13.70 9.29 3.53
N GLY A 133 14.82 8.60 3.29
CA GLY A 133 15.90 8.44 4.26
C GLY A 133 15.70 7.37 5.34
N LYS A 134 14.59 6.60 5.29
CA LYS A 134 14.35 5.48 6.22
C LYS A 134 14.70 4.11 5.66
N ILE A 135 14.92 4.04 4.33
CA ILE A 135 15.22 2.79 3.64
C ILE A 135 16.72 2.53 3.74
N GLU A 136 17.09 1.52 4.50
CA GLU A 136 18.47 1.08 4.66
C GLU A 136 18.99 0.38 3.40
N GLU A 137 18.17 -0.53 2.85
CA GLU A 137 18.49 -1.29 1.64
C GLU A 137 17.23 -1.47 0.77
N TYR A 138 17.39 -1.28 -0.53
CA TYR A 138 16.35 -1.49 -1.54
C TYR A 138 16.76 -2.61 -2.50
N TYR A 139 16.11 -3.75 -2.38
CA TYR A 139 16.37 -4.93 -3.19
C TYR A 139 15.29 -5.09 -4.26
N THR A 140 15.65 -5.57 -5.46
CA THR A 140 14.71 -5.80 -6.55
C THR A 140 14.79 -7.23 -7.03
N VAL A 141 13.64 -7.91 -7.20
CA VAL A 141 13.56 -9.28 -7.71
C VAL A 141 12.66 -9.33 -8.94
N GLY A 142 13.17 -9.86 -10.03
CA GLY A 142 12.40 -10.05 -11.26
C GLY A 142 12.00 -8.78 -12.00
N LEU A 143 12.43 -7.60 -11.55
CA LEU A 143 12.10 -6.31 -12.18
C LEU A 143 13.04 -6.01 -13.34
N THR A 144 12.47 -5.47 -14.41
CA THR A 144 13.19 -4.90 -15.57
C THR A 144 13.14 -3.38 -15.51
N GLU A 145 13.86 -2.69 -16.41
CA GLU A 145 13.78 -1.21 -16.50
C GLU A 145 12.37 -0.69 -16.75
N LYS A 146 11.51 -1.49 -17.41
CA LYS A 146 10.11 -1.12 -17.67
C LYS A 146 9.23 -1.21 -16.41
N ASP A 147 9.64 -2.02 -15.44
CA ASP A 147 8.91 -2.26 -14.20
C ASP A 147 9.39 -1.36 -13.05
N ARG A 148 10.40 -0.51 -13.31
CA ARG A 148 11.00 0.35 -12.27
C ARG A 148 10.23 1.60 -11.88
N PRO A 149 9.31 2.16 -12.69
CA PRO A 149 8.44 3.22 -12.19
C PRO A 149 7.71 2.76 -10.93
N SER A 150 7.64 3.64 -9.94
CA SER A 150 6.90 3.33 -8.70
C SER A 150 5.45 3.02 -9.01
N SER A 151 4.91 2.01 -8.32
CA SER A 151 3.46 1.80 -8.30
C SER A 151 2.81 2.70 -7.25
N MET A 152 1.49 2.74 -7.21
CA MET A 152 0.76 3.41 -6.12
C MET A 152 0.82 2.57 -4.84
N HIS A 153 0.80 1.24 -4.96
CA HIS A 153 0.63 0.30 -3.84
C HIS A 153 1.84 0.29 -2.90
N GLY A 154 3.07 0.15 -3.43
CA GLY A 154 4.29 0.16 -2.62
C GLY A 154 4.44 1.43 -1.76
N PRO A 155 4.34 2.64 -2.33
CA PRO A 155 4.32 3.89 -1.57
C PRO A 155 3.23 3.95 -0.50
N ALA A 156 2.01 3.52 -0.79
CA ALA A 156 0.90 3.53 0.17
C ALA A 156 1.17 2.63 1.36
N VAL A 157 1.55 1.37 1.14
CA VAL A 157 1.88 0.41 2.20
C VAL A 157 3.06 0.90 3.04
N THR A 158 4.09 1.44 2.40
CA THR A 158 5.26 1.98 3.10
C THR A 158 4.90 3.19 3.96
N SER A 159 4.04 4.08 3.46
CA SER A 159 3.57 5.23 4.24
C SER A 159 2.74 4.81 5.45
N LEU A 160 1.88 3.80 5.33
CA LEU A 160 1.09 3.27 6.44
C LEU A 160 1.95 2.56 7.50
N LEU A 161 3.07 1.96 7.12
CA LEU A 161 3.98 1.32 8.07
C LEU A 161 4.94 2.31 8.70
N ALA A 162 5.68 3.07 7.87
CA ALA A 162 6.84 3.85 8.28
C ALA A 162 6.72 5.36 7.99
N GLY A 163 5.56 5.83 7.56
CA GLY A 163 5.36 7.24 7.20
C GLY A 163 5.57 8.20 8.35
N ASN A 164 6.05 9.40 8.01
CA ASN A 164 6.28 10.46 8.99
C ASN A 164 4.99 10.97 9.62
N SER A 165 3.91 11.02 8.84
CA SER A 165 2.63 11.61 9.29
C SER A 165 1.53 10.58 9.55
N ILE A 166 1.58 9.41 8.89
CA ILE A 166 0.53 8.40 8.97
C ILE A 166 1.04 7.00 9.35
N GLY A 167 2.36 6.85 9.53
CA GLY A 167 2.99 5.55 9.79
C GLY A 167 2.65 5.01 11.17
N THR A 168 2.39 3.71 11.23
CA THR A 168 2.20 2.98 12.49
C THR A 168 3.50 2.96 13.31
N ALA A 169 4.64 2.91 12.65
CA ALA A 169 5.96 2.87 13.27
C ALA A 169 6.92 3.84 12.56
N PRO A 170 6.75 5.16 12.77
CA PRO A 170 7.47 6.18 12.00
C PRO A 170 8.98 6.21 12.21
N ASP A 171 9.50 5.63 13.29
CA ASP A 171 10.93 5.65 13.62
C ASP A 171 11.65 4.33 13.34
N VAL A 172 11.04 3.40 12.59
CA VAL A 172 11.69 2.14 12.22
C VAL A 172 12.80 2.35 11.19
N ARG A 173 13.75 1.42 11.17
CA ARG A 173 14.64 1.19 10.02
C ARG A 173 13.97 0.23 9.06
N LEU A 174 14.00 0.55 7.77
CA LEU A 174 13.23 -0.15 6.75
C LEU A 174 14.14 -0.84 5.72
N TYR A 175 13.96 -2.15 5.55
CA TYR A 175 14.44 -2.90 4.40
C TYR A 175 13.31 -3.08 3.42
N TYR A 176 13.58 -2.92 2.13
CA TYR A 176 12.52 -3.02 1.12
C TYR A 176 12.91 -3.95 -0.01
N ALA A 177 12.02 -4.88 -0.35
CA ALA A 177 12.17 -5.73 -1.52
C ALA A 177 11.02 -5.48 -2.51
N ALA A 178 11.36 -4.97 -3.68
CA ALA A 178 10.41 -4.73 -4.75
C ALA A 178 10.29 -5.94 -5.67
N ILE A 179 9.08 -6.43 -5.86
CA ILE A 179 8.77 -7.57 -6.73
C ILE A 179 7.58 -7.28 -7.65
N LYS A 180 7.33 -8.14 -8.64
CA LYS A 180 6.17 -8.08 -9.52
C LYS A 180 5.01 -8.89 -8.94
N PHE A 181 4.18 -8.33 -8.10
CA PHE A 181 3.00 -9.05 -7.60
C PHE A 181 1.96 -9.39 -8.67
N TRP A 182 2.02 -8.75 -9.82
CA TRP A 182 1.17 -9.06 -10.98
C TRP A 182 1.71 -10.20 -11.87
N ASP A 183 2.87 -10.75 -11.53
CA ASP A 183 3.47 -11.89 -12.22
C ASP A 183 3.08 -13.19 -11.53
N ARG A 184 2.80 -14.23 -12.29
CA ARG A 184 2.42 -15.53 -11.73
C ARG A 184 3.53 -16.17 -10.90
N ASN A 185 4.79 -15.78 -11.13
CA ASN A 185 5.94 -16.22 -10.33
C ASN A 185 6.21 -15.32 -9.09
N ALA A 186 5.25 -14.49 -8.68
CA ALA A 186 5.46 -13.57 -7.55
C ALA A 186 5.74 -14.31 -6.24
N SER A 187 5.20 -15.51 -6.04
CA SER A 187 5.50 -16.35 -4.86
C SER A 187 6.99 -16.73 -4.79
N GLU A 188 7.59 -17.08 -5.92
CA GLU A 188 9.04 -17.35 -6.00
C GLU A 188 9.87 -16.09 -5.77
N MET A 189 9.45 -14.94 -6.34
CA MET A 189 10.13 -13.66 -6.13
C MET A 189 10.08 -13.24 -4.66
N ALA A 190 8.93 -13.42 -4.00
CA ALA A 190 8.79 -13.16 -2.57
C ALA A 190 9.68 -14.11 -1.75
N GLY A 191 9.77 -15.38 -2.17
CA GLY A 191 10.69 -16.36 -1.57
C GLY A 191 12.15 -15.90 -1.65
N GLN A 192 12.60 -15.41 -2.80
CA GLN A 192 13.94 -14.85 -2.97
C GLN A 192 14.17 -13.61 -2.11
N ALA A 193 13.16 -12.76 -1.98
CA ALA A 193 13.21 -11.58 -1.12
C ALA A 193 13.35 -11.96 0.37
N LEU A 194 12.60 -12.97 0.83
CA LEU A 194 12.71 -13.49 2.20
C LEU A 194 14.08 -14.11 2.46
N ASP A 195 14.61 -14.89 1.53
CA ASP A 195 15.95 -15.48 1.64
C ASP A 195 17.04 -14.39 1.69
N TRP A 196 16.88 -13.31 0.90
CA TRP A 196 17.77 -12.15 0.98
C TRP A 196 17.73 -11.50 2.38
N MET A 197 16.56 -11.34 2.99
CA MET A 197 16.43 -10.78 4.34
C MET A 197 17.08 -11.67 5.41
N ILE A 198 16.98 -13.00 5.25
CA ILE A 198 17.67 -13.96 6.11
C ILE A 198 19.19 -13.79 6.00
N GLU A 199 19.73 -13.62 4.78
CA GLU A 199 21.16 -13.38 4.57
C GLU A 199 21.61 -12.04 5.18
N GLN A 200 20.82 -10.96 5.04
CA GLN A 200 21.11 -9.69 5.71
C GLN A 200 21.27 -9.89 7.22
N ASN A 201 20.35 -10.61 7.84
CA ASN A 201 20.36 -10.87 9.27
C ASN A 201 21.60 -11.65 9.78
N LYS A 202 22.32 -12.36 8.90
CA LYS A 202 23.57 -13.03 9.30
C LYS A 202 24.72 -12.04 9.56
N THR A 203 24.68 -10.87 8.92
CA THR A 203 25.72 -9.86 9.01
C THR A 203 25.37 -8.71 9.94
N LEU A 204 24.10 -8.48 10.20
CA LEU A 204 23.61 -7.40 11.05
C LEU A 204 23.86 -7.70 12.54
N PRO A 205 24.22 -6.68 13.34
CA PRO A 205 24.21 -6.78 14.80
C PRO A 205 22.82 -7.20 15.30
N GLU A 206 22.79 -7.89 16.45
CA GLU A 206 21.51 -8.41 17.01
C GLU A 206 20.44 -7.33 17.19
N SER A 207 20.87 -6.11 17.60
CA SER A 207 19.97 -4.95 17.78
C SER A 207 19.45 -4.36 16.48
N GLU A 208 19.98 -4.76 15.33
CA GLU A 208 19.68 -4.21 14.01
C GLU A 208 19.03 -5.22 13.06
N LYS A 209 18.88 -6.45 13.51
CA LYS A 209 18.26 -7.51 12.71
C LYS A 209 16.82 -7.17 12.33
N ILE A 210 16.45 -7.52 11.11
CA ILE A 210 15.07 -7.48 10.62
C ILE A 210 14.25 -8.43 11.49
N ARG A 211 13.21 -7.89 12.15
CA ARG A 211 12.37 -8.63 13.10
C ARG A 211 11.03 -9.05 12.50
N ALA A 212 10.52 -8.26 11.58
CA ALA A 212 9.25 -8.54 10.92
C ALA A 212 9.31 -8.11 9.47
N VAL A 213 8.52 -8.78 8.64
CA VAL A 213 8.30 -8.41 7.24
C VAL A 213 6.80 -8.38 6.95
N SER A 214 6.36 -7.34 6.26
CA SER A 214 5.00 -7.20 5.75
C SER A 214 4.97 -7.61 4.28
N VAL A 215 4.00 -8.46 3.93
CA VAL A 215 3.75 -8.92 2.56
C VAL A 215 2.27 -8.75 2.26
N SER A 216 1.92 -7.78 1.41
CA SER A 216 0.52 -7.46 1.11
C SER A 216 -0.08 -8.41 0.07
N ALA A 217 0.15 -9.71 0.22
CA ALA A 217 -0.38 -10.78 -0.62
C ALA A 217 -0.50 -12.09 0.16
N ASP A 218 -1.39 -12.96 -0.29
CA ASP A 218 -1.41 -14.37 0.09
C ASP A 218 -0.50 -15.15 -0.87
N LEU A 219 0.74 -15.42 -0.44
CA LEU A 219 1.73 -16.14 -1.24
C LEU A 219 1.35 -17.59 -1.54
N THR A 220 0.33 -18.13 -0.88
CA THR A 220 -0.14 -19.51 -1.05
C THR A 220 -1.31 -19.64 -2.01
N ASN A 221 -1.77 -18.52 -2.58
CA ASN A 221 -2.95 -18.49 -3.45
C ASN A 221 -2.65 -19.12 -4.83
N THR A 222 -3.18 -20.33 -5.05
CA THR A 222 -3.01 -21.08 -6.31
C THR A 222 -3.75 -20.51 -7.51
N GLU A 223 -4.70 -19.61 -7.30
CA GLU A 223 -5.40 -18.93 -8.41
C GLU A 223 -4.52 -17.86 -9.04
N TYR A 224 -3.66 -17.23 -8.25
CA TYR A 224 -2.82 -16.11 -8.67
C TYR A 224 -1.37 -16.51 -8.96
N PHE A 225 -0.83 -17.53 -8.28
CA PHE A 225 0.59 -17.88 -8.36
C PHE A 225 0.80 -19.32 -8.84
N ASP A 226 1.85 -19.53 -9.65
CA ASP A 226 2.15 -20.83 -10.23
C ASP A 226 2.86 -21.77 -9.25
N HIS A 227 3.70 -21.26 -8.34
CA HIS A 227 4.49 -22.04 -7.40
C HIS A 227 4.32 -21.55 -5.96
N PRO A 228 3.10 -21.58 -5.40
CA PRO A 228 2.81 -21.05 -4.07
C PRO A 228 3.56 -21.78 -2.95
N GLU A 229 3.93 -23.06 -3.15
CA GLU A 229 4.72 -23.84 -2.20
C GLU A 229 6.11 -23.24 -1.95
N VAL A 230 6.73 -22.59 -2.95
CA VAL A 230 8.04 -21.96 -2.82
C VAL A 230 7.98 -20.78 -1.84
N GLY A 231 6.94 -19.96 -1.95
CA GLY A 231 6.69 -18.85 -1.02
C GLY A 231 6.41 -19.36 0.39
N ASP A 232 5.58 -20.40 0.54
CA ASP A 232 5.27 -20.97 1.85
C ASP A 232 6.51 -21.56 2.55
N GLU A 233 7.36 -22.27 1.82
CA GLU A 233 8.63 -22.75 2.36
C GLU A 233 9.59 -21.64 2.75
N ALA A 234 9.63 -20.54 1.98
CA ALA A 234 10.44 -19.37 2.33
C ALA A 234 9.93 -18.68 3.59
N VAL A 235 8.61 -18.58 3.76
CA VAL A 235 7.99 -18.09 5.00
C VAL A 235 8.41 -18.95 6.21
N LYS A 236 8.43 -20.27 6.07
CA LYS A 236 8.92 -21.17 7.15
C LYS A 236 10.37 -20.90 7.50
N ARG A 237 11.25 -20.82 6.48
CA ARG A 237 12.68 -20.48 6.69
C ARG A 237 12.87 -19.12 7.37
N ALA A 238 12.11 -18.11 6.97
CA ALA A 238 12.16 -16.79 7.59
C ALA A 238 11.79 -16.83 9.07
N ARG A 239 10.71 -17.56 9.41
CA ARG A 239 10.28 -17.76 10.81
C ARG A 239 11.31 -18.53 11.64
N GLU A 240 11.92 -19.56 11.09
CA GLU A 240 13.02 -20.32 11.73
C GLU A 240 14.26 -19.43 11.96
N ALA A 241 14.49 -18.47 11.07
CA ALA A 241 15.54 -17.45 11.20
C ALA A 241 15.18 -16.29 12.16
N GLY A 242 14.01 -16.32 12.80
CA GLY A 242 13.56 -15.32 13.76
C GLY A 242 12.92 -14.09 13.15
N ILE A 243 12.46 -14.16 11.90
CA ILE A 243 11.72 -13.09 11.21
C ILE A 243 10.22 -13.41 11.24
N LEU A 244 9.41 -12.54 11.87
CA LEU A 244 7.97 -12.64 11.81
C LEU A 244 7.46 -12.24 10.42
N VAL A 245 6.81 -13.13 9.71
CA VAL A 245 6.17 -12.84 8.42
C VAL A 245 4.68 -12.60 8.62
N LEU A 246 4.23 -11.43 8.18
CA LEU A 246 2.83 -10.99 8.17
C LEU A 246 2.37 -10.92 6.72
N ASP A 247 1.48 -11.80 6.34
CA ASP A 247 0.91 -11.88 5.00
C ASP A 247 -0.64 -11.86 5.04
N CYS A 248 -1.30 -11.85 3.87
CA CYS A 248 -2.76 -11.77 3.75
C CYS A 248 -3.45 -13.14 3.74
N ARG A 249 -2.82 -14.20 4.24
CA ARG A 249 -3.48 -15.50 4.34
C ARG A 249 -4.70 -15.44 5.24
N ALA A 250 -5.81 -16.03 4.75
CA ALA A 250 -6.94 -16.31 5.62
C ALA A 250 -6.54 -17.41 6.62
N GLY A 251 -6.67 -17.13 7.91
CA GLY A 251 -6.41 -18.07 8.99
C GLY A 251 -7.51 -19.13 9.10
#